data_b857119c04949a500e61490069727ec9
#
_entry.id   b857119c04949a500e61490069727ec9
#
_cell.length_a   1.000
_cell.length_b   1.000
_cell.length_c   1.000
_cell.angle_alpha   90.00
_cell.angle_beta   90.00
_cell.angle_gamma   90.00
#
_symmetry.space_group_name_H-M   'P 1'
#
loop_
_entity.id
_entity.type
_entity.pdbx_description
1 polymer ?
#
loop_
_entity_poly.entity_id
_entity_poly.type
_entity_poly.pdbx_seq_one_letter_code
_entity_poly.pdbx_strand_id
1 'polypeptide(L)'
;MTVISTPTQFQYQPLYKPNQILCGGGTTVVVTGWTVKGILAKHLDASEYAAIGQLYSPTRGISLLLRNLLLNPHVRFLVVLNATKEDRNAGGSQCLLDFFRHGFKAGKSETGRDIWQIESEIIGYIDREIPANILEALRQNIEYREASSIGEANAFIKSYAEKSPVSVWGQPLEFPFSQTVPTVFPGDRYGHLIKGKTIAETWVKIIHRIKTTGTIRPTGYDGQWQELIDLMAVVTDEPADFYFPEPNYLPCDRT
;
A
#
# COMPACT_ATOMS: atom_id res chain seq x y z
N MET A 1 -28.14 -26.25 -31.68
CA MET A 1 -28.32 -25.24 -30.64
C MET A 1 -26.97 -24.95 -30.03
N THR A 2 -26.33 -23.88 -30.45
CA THR A 2 -25.03 -23.46 -29.92
C THR A 2 -25.32 -22.67 -28.65
N VAL A 3 -24.98 -23.25 -27.50
CA VAL A 3 -25.05 -22.52 -26.22
C VAL A 3 -23.95 -21.48 -26.24
N ILE A 4 -24.30 -20.24 -26.49
CA ILE A 4 -23.42 -19.08 -26.28
C ILE A 4 -23.35 -18.93 -24.76
N SER A 5 -22.29 -19.45 -24.14
CA SER A 5 -21.98 -19.18 -22.74
C SER A 5 -21.63 -17.68 -22.67
N THR A 6 -22.49 -16.90 -22.05
CA THR A 6 -22.19 -15.51 -21.66
C THR A 6 -20.90 -15.58 -20.81
N PRO A 7 -19.86 -14.80 -21.13
CA PRO A 7 -18.66 -14.79 -20.31
C PRO A 7 -19.06 -14.36 -18.89
N THR A 8 -18.69 -15.18 -17.91
CA THR A 8 -18.93 -14.86 -16.50
C THR A 8 -18.17 -13.57 -16.19
N GLN A 9 -18.87 -12.46 -16.07
CA GLN A 9 -18.29 -11.18 -15.74
C GLN A 9 -17.92 -11.23 -14.26
N PHE A 10 -16.64 -11.30 -13.95
CA PHE A 10 -16.16 -11.22 -12.59
C PHE A 10 -16.36 -9.79 -12.09
N GLN A 11 -16.79 -9.67 -10.83
CA GLN A 11 -16.85 -8.39 -10.15
C GLN A 11 -15.76 -8.35 -9.09
N TYR A 12 -14.83 -7.40 -9.20
CA TYR A 12 -13.78 -7.21 -8.20
C TYR A 12 -14.38 -6.72 -6.89
N GLN A 13 -14.01 -7.37 -5.79
CA GLN A 13 -14.46 -7.03 -4.44
C GLN A 13 -13.32 -6.32 -3.68
N PRO A 14 -13.37 -4.99 -3.53
CA PRO A 14 -12.36 -4.26 -2.78
C PRO A 14 -12.64 -4.35 -1.28
N LEU A 15 -11.86 -5.16 -0.56
CA LEU A 15 -11.98 -5.30 0.89
C LEU A 15 -11.33 -4.11 1.63
N TYR A 16 -10.13 -3.72 1.17
CA TYR A 16 -9.38 -2.61 1.77
C TYR A 16 -9.33 -1.42 0.84
N LYS A 17 -9.57 -0.22 1.40
CA LYS A 17 -9.57 1.04 0.67
C LYS A 17 -10.55 1.10 -0.52
N PRO A 18 -11.81 0.65 -0.37
CA PRO A 18 -12.76 0.54 -1.47
C PRO A 18 -12.94 1.85 -2.24
N ASN A 19 -13.00 2.98 -1.54
CA ASN A 19 -13.14 4.32 -2.15
C ASN A 19 -11.88 4.83 -2.87
N GLN A 20 -10.76 4.11 -2.76
CA GLN A 20 -9.50 4.48 -3.39
C GLN A 20 -9.13 3.57 -4.58
N ILE A 21 -10.00 2.62 -4.92
CA ILE A 21 -9.79 1.65 -5.98
C ILE A 21 -10.86 1.87 -7.07
N LEU A 22 -10.44 1.89 -8.33
CA LEU A 22 -11.34 1.81 -9.46
C LEU A 22 -11.55 0.35 -9.79
N CYS A 23 -12.79 -0.15 -9.72
CA CYS A 23 -13.13 -1.54 -9.98
C CYS A 23 -13.71 -1.71 -11.38
N GLY A 24 -13.37 -2.83 -12.02
CA GLY A 24 -13.83 -3.24 -13.33
C GLY A 24 -14.19 -4.73 -13.36
N GLY A 25 -14.40 -5.26 -14.56
CA GLY A 25 -14.85 -6.63 -14.78
C GLY A 25 -13.80 -7.57 -15.42
N GLY A 26 -12.56 -7.09 -15.59
CA GLY A 26 -11.47 -7.87 -16.17
C GLY A 26 -10.72 -8.73 -15.16
N THR A 27 -9.55 -9.22 -15.56
CA THR A 27 -8.69 -10.11 -14.75
C THR A 27 -7.32 -9.51 -14.41
N THR A 28 -7.10 -8.25 -14.76
CA THR A 28 -5.84 -7.52 -14.56
C THR A 28 -5.97 -6.48 -13.46
N VAL A 29 -5.16 -6.58 -12.42
CA VAL A 29 -4.98 -5.50 -11.44
C VAL A 29 -3.84 -4.59 -11.88
N VAL A 30 -4.03 -3.29 -11.71
CA VAL A 30 -3.03 -2.28 -12.05
C VAL A 30 -2.65 -1.47 -10.83
N VAL A 31 -1.35 -1.40 -10.58
CA VAL A 31 -0.75 -0.59 -9.52
C VAL A 31 -0.07 0.61 -10.16
N THR A 32 -0.52 1.81 -9.84
CA THR A 32 -0.05 3.03 -10.53
C THR A 32 0.99 3.84 -9.74
N GLY A 33 1.46 3.34 -8.59
CA GLY A 33 2.41 4.08 -7.76
C GLY A 33 1.86 5.47 -7.39
N TRP A 34 2.62 6.51 -7.69
CA TRP A 34 2.23 7.92 -7.49
C TRP A 34 1.42 8.50 -8.65
N THR A 35 1.41 7.83 -9.79
CA THR A 35 0.57 8.27 -10.91
C THR A 35 -0.91 8.18 -10.54
N VAL A 36 -1.64 9.26 -10.76
CA VAL A 36 -3.08 9.31 -10.46
C VAL A 36 -3.82 8.26 -11.31
N LYS A 37 -4.49 7.32 -10.64
CA LYS A 37 -5.19 6.18 -11.26
C LYS A 37 -6.16 6.57 -12.38
N GLY A 38 -6.85 7.71 -12.23
CA GLY A 38 -7.81 8.22 -13.22
C GLY A 38 -7.16 8.62 -14.55
N ILE A 39 -5.87 8.94 -14.59
CA ILE A 39 -5.16 9.26 -15.82
C ILE A 39 -5.01 8.00 -16.68
N LEU A 40 -4.62 6.89 -16.06
CA LEU A 40 -4.48 5.61 -16.74
C LEU A 40 -5.86 5.06 -17.14
N ALA A 41 -6.86 5.13 -16.27
CA ALA A 41 -8.20 4.62 -16.52
C ALA A 41 -8.93 5.31 -17.69
N LYS A 42 -8.58 6.55 -18.03
CA LYS A 42 -9.20 7.29 -19.18
C LYS A 42 -9.02 6.60 -20.53
N HIS A 43 -8.05 5.71 -20.67
CA HIS A 43 -7.70 5.03 -21.92
C HIS A 43 -8.11 3.55 -21.94
N LEU A 44 -8.90 3.11 -20.94
CA LEU A 44 -9.30 1.73 -20.73
C LEU A 44 -10.80 1.62 -20.54
N ASP A 45 -11.37 0.54 -21.08
CA ASP A 45 -12.73 0.14 -20.75
C ASP A 45 -12.73 -0.62 -19.40
N ALA A 46 -13.84 -0.51 -18.65
CA ALA A 46 -13.96 -1.18 -17.36
C ALA A 46 -13.89 -2.72 -17.44
N SER A 47 -14.09 -3.29 -18.62
CA SER A 47 -13.95 -4.72 -18.91
C SER A 47 -12.49 -5.17 -19.07
N GLU A 48 -11.54 -4.24 -19.31
CA GLU A 48 -10.14 -4.56 -19.58
C GLU A 48 -9.33 -4.77 -18.29
N TYR A 49 -9.81 -4.26 -17.14
CA TYR A 49 -9.12 -4.39 -15.85
C TYR A 49 -10.06 -4.90 -14.75
N ALA A 50 -9.51 -5.55 -13.73
CA ALA A 50 -10.22 -5.93 -12.52
C ALA A 50 -10.23 -4.77 -11.52
N ALA A 51 -9.07 -4.15 -11.29
CA ALA A 51 -8.95 -3.00 -10.40
C ALA A 51 -7.73 -2.13 -10.76
N ILE A 52 -7.84 -0.82 -10.50
CA ILE A 52 -6.73 0.13 -10.60
C ILE A 52 -6.60 0.85 -9.26
N GLY A 53 -5.41 0.78 -8.65
CA GLY A 53 -5.11 1.41 -7.37
C GLY A 53 -3.70 1.98 -7.30
N GLN A 54 -3.49 2.90 -6.36
CA GLN A 54 -2.20 3.52 -6.10
C GLN A 54 -1.49 2.81 -4.93
N LEU A 55 -0.19 2.64 -5.03
CA LEU A 55 0.65 2.02 -4.00
C LEU A 55 1.77 2.97 -3.59
N TYR A 56 1.64 3.57 -2.42
CA TYR A 56 2.62 4.55 -1.92
C TYR A 56 3.65 3.94 -0.96
N SER A 57 3.26 2.94 -0.18
CA SER A 57 4.08 2.43 0.92
C SER A 57 4.42 0.96 0.78
N PRO A 58 5.72 0.59 0.78
CA PRO A 58 6.15 -0.81 0.76
C PRO A 58 5.84 -1.55 2.08
N THR A 59 5.71 -0.83 3.21
CA THR A 59 5.49 -1.44 4.53
C THR A 59 4.02 -1.61 4.92
N ARG A 60 3.09 -0.89 4.26
CA ARG A 60 1.65 -0.97 4.54
C ARG A 60 0.83 -1.33 3.32
N GLY A 61 1.10 -0.67 2.19
CA GLY A 61 0.30 -0.78 0.98
C GLY A 61 0.34 -2.19 0.38
N ILE A 62 1.49 -2.84 0.38
CA ILE A 62 1.66 -4.19 -0.18
C ILE A 62 0.78 -5.20 0.56
N SER A 63 0.78 -5.20 1.89
CA SER A 63 -0.08 -6.09 2.67
C SER A 63 -1.56 -5.96 2.33
N LEU A 64 -2.05 -4.73 2.14
CA LEU A 64 -3.44 -4.45 1.77
C LEU A 64 -3.74 -4.89 0.34
N LEU A 65 -2.82 -4.65 -0.60
CA LEU A 65 -2.93 -5.09 -1.98
C LEU A 65 -3.03 -6.62 -2.06
N LEU A 66 -2.15 -7.35 -1.37
CA LEU A 66 -2.14 -8.82 -1.39
C LEU A 66 -3.42 -9.41 -0.79
N ARG A 67 -3.97 -8.80 0.29
CA ARG A 67 -5.27 -9.19 0.84
C ARG A 67 -6.41 -9.02 -0.18
N ASN A 68 -6.41 -7.90 -0.91
CA ASN A 68 -7.37 -7.69 -1.99
C ASN A 68 -7.21 -8.72 -3.12
N LEU A 69 -5.98 -9.08 -3.50
CA LEU A 69 -5.74 -10.11 -4.52
C LEU A 69 -6.21 -11.49 -4.06
N LEU A 70 -5.97 -11.85 -2.81
CA LEU A 70 -6.40 -13.13 -2.22
C LEU A 70 -7.93 -13.27 -2.15
N LEU A 71 -8.65 -12.17 -1.95
CA LEU A 71 -10.11 -12.16 -2.00
C LEU A 71 -10.64 -12.29 -3.44
N ASN A 72 -9.83 -11.96 -4.45
CA ASN A 72 -10.22 -11.93 -5.86
C ASN A 72 -9.42 -12.93 -6.71
N PRO A 73 -9.62 -14.25 -6.54
CA PRO A 73 -8.81 -15.28 -7.23
C PRO A 73 -9.03 -15.36 -8.75
N HIS A 74 -9.93 -14.55 -9.30
CA HIS A 74 -10.08 -14.36 -10.74
C HIS A 74 -9.02 -13.42 -11.33
N VAL A 75 -8.33 -12.67 -10.49
CA VAL A 75 -7.18 -11.84 -10.91
C VAL A 75 -6.02 -12.76 -11.26
N ARG A 76 -5.53 -12.66 -12.50
CA ARG A 76 -4.44 -13.46 -13.05
C ARG A 76 -3.24 -12.63 -13.49
N PHE A 77 -3.46 -11.34 -13.66
CA PHE A 77 -2.45 -10.44 -14.20
C PHE A 77 -2.28 -9.22 -13.30
N LEU A 78 -1.04 -8.80 -13.17
CA LEU A 78 -0.65 -7.61 -12.42
C LEU A 78 0.24 -6.73 -13.29
N VAL A 79 -0.16 -5.48 -13.51
CA VAL A 79 0.66 -4.47 -14.16
C VAL A 79 1.10 -3.45 -13.11
N VAL A 80 2.41 -3.30 -12.93
CA VAL A 80 2.98 -2.37 -11.97
C VAL A 80 3.63 -1.21 -12.72
N LEU A 81 3.04 -0.03 -12.63
CA LEU A 81 3.60 1.18 -13.19
C LEU A 81 4.69 1.73 -12.26
N ASN A 82 5.92 1.83 -12.78
CA ASN A 82 7.10 2.34 -12.09
C ASN A 82 7.75 3.43 -12.96
N ALA A 83 6.99 4.48 -13.28
CA ALA A 83 7.31 5.42 -14.34
C ALA A 83 8.00 6.69 -13.84
N THR A 84 7.66 7.17 -12.64
CA THR A 84 8.10 8.48 -12.15
C THR A 84 9.29 8.37 -11.18
N LYS A 85 9.94 9.51 -10.93
CA LYS A 85 10.98 9.60 -9.89
C LYS A 85 10.37 9.35 -8.50
N GLU A 86 9.16 9.82 -8.28
CA GLU A 86 8.40 9.64 -7.03
C GLU A 86 8.09 8.16 -6.78
N ASP A 87 7.76 7.37 -7.83
CA ASP A 87 7.56 5.93 -7.71
C ASP A 87 8.82 5.24 -7.19
N ARG A 88 9.97 5.58 -7.77
CA ARG A 88 11.26 5.02 -7.39
C ARG A 88 11.69 5.44 -5.98
N ASN A 89 11.49 6.70 -5.62
CA ASN A 89 11.83 7.20 -4.29
C ASN A 89 10.94 6.59 -3.20
N ALA A 90 9.64 6.43 -3.46
CA ALA A 90 8.70 5.81 -2.51
C ALA A 90 8.93 4.30 -2.38
N GLY A 91 9.43 3.66 -3.43
CA GLY A 91 9.83 2.26 -3.44
C GLY A 91 8.70 1.23 -3.40
N GLY A 92 7.42 1.66 -3.31
CA GLY A 92 6.30 0.73 -3.22
C GLY A 92 6.16 -0.18 -4.43
N SER A 93 6.24 0.37 -5.64
CA SER A 93 6.19 -0.38 -6.90
C SER A 93 7.38 -1.33 -7.03
N GLN A 94 8.59 -0.87 -6.76
CA GLN A 94 9.80 -1.70 -6.84
C GLN A 94 9.75 -2.85 -5.84
N CYS A 95 9.41 -2.58 -4.60
CA CYS A 95 9.32 -3.60 -3.56
C CYS A 95 8.24 -4.66 -3.86
N LEU A 96 7.12 -4.24 -4.47
CA LEU A 96 6.10 -5.19 -4.94
C LEU A 96 6.62 -6.09 -6.06
N LEU A 97 7.35 -5.54 -7.03
CA LEU A 97 8.01 -6.32 -8.08
C LEU A 97 9.01 -7.31 -7.49
N ASP A 98 9.80 -6.90 -6.51
CA ASP A 98 10.78 -7.75 -5.85
C ASP A 98 10.12 -8.88 -5.04
N PHE A 99 8.95 -8.63 -4.43
CA PHE A 99 8.15 -9.69 -3.83
C PHE A 99 7.86 -10.82 -4.84
N PHE A 100 7.49 -10.48 -6.08
CA PHE A 100 7.24 -11.48 -7.10
C PHE A 100 8.53 -12.12 -7.65
N ARG A 101 9.62 -11.36 -7.77
CA ARG A 101 10.91 -11.82 -8.32
C ARG A 101 11.69 -12.69 -7.35
N HIS A 102 11.89 -12.18 -6.14
CA HIS A 102 12.85 -12.74 -5.18
C HIS A 102 12.15 -13.44 -4.01
N GLY A 103 10.91 -13.04 -3.66
CA GLY A 103 10.18 -13.64 -2.56
C GLY A 103 10.29 -12.87 -1.26
N PHE A 104 10.19 -13.63 -0.17
CA PHE A 104 10.14 -13.07 1.17
C PHE A 104 10.69 -14.09 2.18
N LYS A 105 11.07 -13.61 3.36
CA LYS A 105 11.55 -14.42 4.49
C LYS A 105 10.96 -13.93 5.81
N ALA A 106 11.03 -14.79 6.84
CA ALA A 106 10.64 -14.38 8.18
C ALA A 106 11.56 -13.27 8.69
N GLY A 107 10.97 -12.24 9.31
CA GLY A 107 11.70 -11.09 9.84
C GLY A 107 10.95 -10.38 10.96
N LYS A 108 11.53 -9.29 11.41
CA LYS A 108 10.94 -8.36 12.38
C LYS A 108 10.82 -6.98 11.76
N SER A 109 9.71 -6.30 12.02
CA SER A 109 9.57 -4.89 11.69
C SER A 109 10.43 -4.02 12.63
N GLU A 110 10.54 -2.74 12.33
CA GLU A 110 11.19 -1.72 13.16
C GLU A 110 10.59 -1.61 14.57
N THR A 111 9.35 -2.07 14.75
CA THR A 111 8.68 -2.13 16.07
C THR A 111 8.76 -3.51 16.74
N GLY A 112 9.55 -4.44 16.18
CA GLY A 112 9.74 -5.79 16.71
C GLY A 112 8.61 -6.78 16.40
N ARG A 113 7.61 -6.40 15.60
CA ARG A 113 6.50 -7.26 15.20
C ARG A 113 6.99 -8.31 14.20
N ASP A 114 6.47 -9.54 14.30
CA ASP A 114 6.75 -10.58 13.32
C ASP A 114 6.11 -10.24 11.97
N ILE A 115 6.91 -10.34 10.90
CA ILE A 115 6.53 -10.01 9.54
C ILE A 115 7.10 -11.00 8.53
N TRP A 116 6.63 -10.94 7.30
CA TRP A 116 7.31 -11.46 6.12
C TRP A 116 8.07 -10.31 5.46
N GLN A 117 9.37 -10.27 5.63
CA GLN A 117 10.23 -9.28 4.98
C GLN A 117 10.39 -9.64 3.51
N ILE A 118 10.12 -8.71 2.61
CA ILE A 118 10.35 -8.87 1.18
C ILE A 118 11.84 -8.84 0.91
N GLU A 119 12.33 -9.73 0.05
CA GLU A 119 13.74 -9.77 -0.37
C GLU A 119 13.98 -8.69 -1.43
N SER A 120 14.27 -7.48 -0.97
CA SER A 120 14.46 -6.25 -1.73
C SER A 120 15.50 -5.37 -1.05
N GLU A 121 16.13 -4.47 -1.80
CA GLU A 121 16.96 -3.39 -1.25
C GLU A 121 16.10 -2.36 -0.50
N ILE A 122 14.80 -2.30 -0.83
CA ILE A 122 13.83 -1.41 -0.20
C ILE A 122 13.20 -2.13 0.99
N ILE A 123 13.15 -1.47 2.14
CA ILE A 123 12.49 -2.03 3.32
C ILE A 123 10.98 -2.11 3.07
N GLY A 124 10.51 -3.34 2.90
CA GLY A 124 9.10 -3.64 2.73
C GLY A 124 8.75 -4.98 3.34
N TYR A 125 7.51 -5.12 3.81
CA TYR A 125 7.08 -6.34 4.45
C TYR A 125 5.57 -6.57 4.34
N ILE A 126 5.18 -7.81 4.59
CA ILE A 126 3.81 -8.30 4.60
C ILE A 126 3.49 -8.77 6.02
N ASP A 127 2.26 -8.56 6.45
CA ASP A 127 1.82 -8.99 7.77
C ASP A 127 1.84 -10.51 7.91
N ARG A 128 2.21 -10.99 9.08
CA ARG A 128 2.38 -12.41 9.39
C ARG A 128 1.07 -13.20 9.43
N GLU A 129 -0.07 -12.51 9.52
CA GLU A 129 -1.40 -13.13 9.48
C GLU A 129 -1.69 -13.85 8.16
N ILE A 130 -1.01 -13.49 7.06
CA ILE A 130 -1.09 -14.22 5.81
C ILE A 130 -0.04 -15.33 5.84
N PRO A 131 -0.44 -16.62 5.79
CA PRO A 131 0.52 -17.73 5.81
C PRO A 131 1.46 -17.74 4.59
N ALA A 132 2.70 -18.20 4.78
CA ALA A 132 3.71 -18.24 3.72
C ALA A 132 3.27 -19.03 2.49
N ASN A 133 2.66 -20.19 2.68
CA ASN A 133 2.18 -21.03 1.59
C ASN A 133 1.10 -20.35 0.74
N ILE A 134 0.29 -19.49 1.33
CA ILE A 134 -0.73 -18.70 0.61
C ILE A 134 -0.06 -17.60 -0.21
N LEU A 135 0.95 -16.92 0.34
CA LEU A 135 1.74 -15.93 -0.40
C LEU A 135 2.49 -16.57 -1.57
N GLU A 136 3.06 -17.76 -1.39
CA GLU A 136 3.70 -18.50 -2.48
C GLU A 136 2.70 -18.94 -3.56
N ALA A 137 1.52 -19.42 -3.16
CA ALA A 137 0.46 -19.75 -4.12
C ALA A 137 0.04 -18.52 -4.95
N LEU A 138 -0.09 -17.34 -4.31
CA LEU A 138 -0.39 -16.10 -5.01
C LEU A 138 0.72 -15.73 -6.01
N ARG A 139 1.99 -15.80 -5.61
CA ARG A 139 3.14 -15.51 -6.48
C ARG A 139 3.18 -16.42 -7.73
N GLN A 140 2.83 -17.68 -7.57
CA GLN A 140 2.83 -18.67 -8.68
C GLN A 140 1.65 -18.51 -9.64
N ASN A 141 0.55 -17.92 -9.19
CA ASN A 141 -0.69 -17.85 -9.97
C ASN A 141 -0.94 -16.50 -10.64
N ILE A 142 -0.17 -15.45 -10.30
CA ILE A 142 -0.26 -14.12 -10.90
C ILE A 142 0.93 -13.88 -11.83
N GLU A 143 0.65 -13.69 -13.10
CA GLU A 143 1.62 -13.17 -14.08
C GLU A 143 1.73 -11.66 -13.89
N TYR A 144 2.95 -11.13 -13.75
CA TYR A 144 3.17 -9.71 -13.52
C TYR A 144 4.08 -9.08 -14.56
N ARG A 145 3.88 -7.80 -14.83
CA ARG A 145 4.75 -6.97 -15.68
C ARG A 145 4.98 -5.60 -15.06
N GLU A 146 6.21 -5.13 -15.21
CA GLU A 146 6.58 -3.75 -14.93
C GLU A 146 6.36 -2.91 -16.17
N ALA A 147 5.77 -1.72 -16.01
CA ALA A 147 5.61 -0.73 -17.06
C ALA A 147 6.34 0.57 -16.68
N SER A 148 7.13 1.09 -17.61
CA SER A 148 7.89 2.33 -17.45
C SER A 148 7.13 3.58 -17.93
N SER A 149 5.95 3.39 -18.50
CA SER A 149 5.09 4.48 -18.98
C SER A 149 3.62 4.07 -18.98
N ILE A 150 2.74 5.07 -18.98
CA ILE A 150 1.29 4.86 -19.10
C ILE A 150 0.93 4.14 -20.41
N GLY A 151 1.60 4.48 -21.51
CA GLY A 151 1.38 3.83 -22.80
C GLY A 151 1.72 2.35 -22.78
N GLU A 152 2.84 1.98 -22.16
CA GLU A 152 3.26 0.59 -21.98
C GLU A 152 2.30 -0.16 -21.05
N ALA A 153 1.89 0.45 -19.94
CA ALA A 153 0.90 -0.15 -19.04
C ALA A 153 -0.42 -0.44 -19.77
N ASN A 154 -0.93 0.50 -20.54
CA ASN A 154 -2.15 0.32 -21.33
C ASN A 154 -2.01 -0.80 -22.37
N ALA A 155 -0.86 -0.91 -23.03
CA ALA A 155 -0.59 -1.98 -23.98
C ALA A 155 -0.60 -3.36 -23.30
N PHE A 156 0.01 -3.49 -22.12
CA PHE A 156 -0.02 -4.73 -21.35
C PHE A 156 -1.42 -5.10 -20.90
N ILE A 157 -2.20 -4.15 -20.37
CA ILE A 157 -3.56 -4.38 -19.91
C ILE A 157 -4.43 -4.89 -21.06
N LYS A 158 -4.38 -4.25 -22.24
CA LYS A 158 -5.13 -4.66 -23.43
C LYS A 158 -4.70 -6.06 -23.91
N SER A 159 -3.40 -6.32 -23.94
CA SER A 159 -2.90 -7.65 -24.33
C SER A 159 -3.36 -8.76 -23.38
N TYR A 160 -3.56 -8.45 -22.10
CA TYR A 160 -4.09 -9.38 -21.13
C TYR A 160 -5.61 -9.57 -21.25
N ALA A 161 -6.34 -8.49 -21.58
CA ALA A 161 -7.78 -8.55 -21.81
C ALA A 161 -8.15 -9.42 -23.03
N GLU A 162 -7.25 -9.51 -24.02
CA GLU A 162 -7.42 -10.35 -25.21
C GLU A 162 -7.14 -11.85 -24.95
N LYS A 163 -6.49 -12.19 -23.82
CA LYS A 163 -6.26 -13.60 -23.46
C LYS A 163 -7.60 -14.29 -23.17
N SER A 164 -7.73 -15.55 -23.58
CA SER A 164 -8.91 -16.37 -23.33
C SER A 164 -9.31 -16.36 -21.85
N PRO A 165 -10.62 -16.59 -21.54
CA PRO A 165 -11.11 -16.55 -20.18
C PRO A 165 -10.24 -17.42 -19.27
N VAL A 166 -9.66 -16.80 -18.26
CA VAL A 166 -8.73 -17.46 -17.33
C VAL A 166 -9.56 -18.03 -16.18
N SER A 167 -9.30 -19.27 -15.83
CA SER A 167 -9.95 -19.88 -14.66
C SER A 167 -9.49 -19.22 -13.37
N VAL A 168 -10.35 -19.18 -12.37
CA VAL A 168 -9.97 -18.80 -11.01
C VAL A 168 -8.88 -19.74 -10.49
N TRP A 169 -7.87 -19.20 -9.81
CA TRP A 169 -6.73 -20.00 -9.32
C TRP A 169 -6.93 -20.54 -7.90
N GLY A 170 -8.01 -20.16 -7.22
CA GLY A 170 -8.29 -20.60 -5.85
C GLY A 170 -9.68 -20.17 -5.40
N GLN A 171 -9.93 -20.33 -4.11
CA GLN A 171 -11.11 -19.77 -3.45
C GLN A 171 -10.80 -18.38 -2.90
N PRO A 172 -11.78 -17.46 -2.81
CA PRO A 172 -11.61 -16.20 -2.13
C PRO A 172 -11.16 -16.40 -0.68
N LEU A 173 -10.06 -15.77 -0.30
CA LEU A 173 -9.51 -15.84 1.05
C LEU A 173 -9.48 -14.44 1.67
N GLU A 174 -10.04 -14.33 2.86
CA GLU A 174 -10.04 -13.11 3.65
C GLU A 174 -9.14 -13.30 4.88
N PHE A 175 -8.19 -12.39 5.06
CA PHE A 175 -7.34 -12.34 6.24
C PHE A 175 -7.65 -11.07 7.02
N PRO A 176 -8.07 -11.19 8.29
CA PRO A 176 -8.37 -10.02 9.11
C PRO A 176 -7.12 -9.16 9.27
N PHE A 177 -7.34 -7.85 9.23
CA PHE A 177 -6.30 -6.88 9.55
C PHE A 177 -6.32 -6.60 11.05
N SER A 178 -5.20 -6.81 11.72
CA SER A 178 -5.08 -6.50 13.14
C SER A 178 -5.17 -4.99 13.36
N GLN A 179 -6.32 -4.53 13.84
CA GLN A 179 -6.50 -3.14 14.21
C GLN A 179 -5.94 -2.90 15.61
N THR A 180 -4.98 -2.02 15.69
CA THR A 180 -4.54 -1.52 17.00
C THR A 180 -5.58 -0.54 17.51
N VAL A 181 -6.26 -0.90 18.59
CA VAL A 181 -7.14 0.03 19.30
C VAL A 181 -6.26 0.98 20.12
N PRO A 182 -6.23 2.28 19.81
CA PRO A 182 -5.40 3.20 20.56
C PRO A 182 -5.97 3.38 21.97
N THR A 183 -5.09 3.33 22.97
CA THR A 183 -5.43 3.70 24.35
C THR A 183 -5.12 5.18 24.55
N VAL A 184 -6.12 5.95 24.97
CA VAL A 184 -5.99 7.37 25.26
C VAL A 184 -6.04 7.60 26.77
N PHE A 185 -5.04 8.27 27.30
CA PHE A 185 -5.02 8.69 28.70
C PHE A 185 -5.74 10.03 28.88
N PRO A 186 -6.41 10.27 30.03
CA PRO A 186 -6.95 11.57 30.33
C PRO A 186 -5.87 12.66 30.28
N GLY A 187 -6.16 13.78 29.63
CA GLY A 187 -5.26 14.90 29.49
C GLY A 187 -5.97 16.13 28.93
N ASP A 188 -5.23 17.23 28.81
CA ASP A 188 -5.76 18.45 28.22
C ASP A 188 -6.15 18.22 26.76
N ARG A 189 -7.26 18.81 26.34
CA ARG A 189 -7.75 18.71 24.95
C ARG A 189 -7.12 19.76 24.04
N TYR A 190 -6.62 20.85 24.60
CA TYR A 190 -6.13 22.04 23.88
C TYR A 190 -4.89 22.61 24.57
N GLY A 191 -4.12 23.41 23.84
CA GLY A 191 -3.02 24.19 24.43
C GLY A 191 -1.79 23.36 24.80
N HIS A 192 -1.42 22.40 24.00
CA HIS A 192 -0.25 21.55 24.25
C HIS A 192 1.06 22.28 23.96
N LEU A 193 1.99 22.26 24.93
CA LEU A 193 3.35 22.76 24.76
C LEU A 193 4.34 21.60 24.78
N ILE A 194 5.14 21.49 23.74
CA ILE A 194 6.21 20.49 23.63
C ILE A 194 7.53 21.20 23.38
N LYS A 195 8.53 20.91 24.20
CA LYS A 195 9.89 21.44 24.06
C LYS A 195 10.87 20.31 23.83
N GLY A 196 11.74 20.48 22.86
CA GLY A 196 12.88 19.62 22.57
C GLY A 196 14.11 20.43 22.23
N LYS A 197 15.29 19.83 22.37
CA LYS A 197 16.53 20.47 21.95
C LYS A 197 16.64 20.45 20.44
N THR A 198 16.37 19.33 19.82
CA THR A 198 16.46 19.12 18.37
C THR A 198 15.09 18.89 17.74
N ILE A 199 14.99 19.06 16.43
CA ILE A 199 13.79 18.72 15.64
C ILE A 199 13.42 17.25 15.84
N ALA A 200 14.39 16.36 15.77
CA ALA A 200 14.18 14.90 15.92
C ALA A 200 13.60 14.57 17.31
N GLU A 201 14.17 15.12 18.38
CA GLU A 201 13.66 14.94 19.74
C GLU A 201 12.23 15.49 19.88
N THR A 202 12.00 16.67 19.35
CA THR A 202 10.69 17.35 19.41
C THR A 202 9.63 16.54 18.65
N TRP A 203 9.97 16.01 17.48
CA TRP A 203 9.12 15.12 16.69
C TRP A 203 8.67 13.89 17.47
N VAL A 204 9.62 13.17 18.08
CA VAL A 204 9.31 11.99 18.90
C VAL A 204 8.38 12.33 20.06
N LYS A 205 8.60 13.47 20.73
CA LYS A 205 7.74 13.96 21.80
C LYS A 205 6.33 14.30 21.31
N ILE A 206 6.20 14.90 20.12
CA ILE A 206 4.91 15.19 19.49
C ILE A 206 4.14 13.87 19.24
N ILE A 207 4.77 12.90 18.60
CA ILE A 207 4.14 11.60 18.33
C ILE A 207 3.73 10.90 19.62
N HIS A 208 4.60 10.93 20.64
CA HIS A 208 4.27 10.35 21.95
C HIS A 208 3.03 11.03 22.58
N ARG A 209 2.97 12.37 22.55
CA ARG A 209 1.85 13.12 23.08
C ARG A 209 0.55 12.81 22.30
N ILE A 210 0.60 12.77 20.98
CA ILE A 210 -0.54 12.39 20.14
C ILE A 210 -1.04 10.98 20.55
N LYS A 211 -0.13 10.02 20.67
CA LYS A 211 -0.49 8.63 20.99
C LYS A 211 -1.06 8.45 22.40
N THR A 212 -0.66 9.28 23.36
CA THR A 212 -1.06 9.14 24.77
C THR A 212 -2.30 9.95 25.13
N THR A 213 -2.44 11.17 24.61
CA THR A 213 -3.52 12.09 25.00
C THR A 213 -4.33 12.65 23.83
N GLY A 214 -3.95 12.34 22.58
CA GLY A 214 -4.65 12.85 21.42
C GLY A 214 -6.10 12.36 21.33
N THR A 215 -6.97 13.22 20.79
CA THR A 215 -8.38 12.91 20.55
C THR A 215 -8.52 12.02 19.33
N ILE A 216 -9.30 10.95 19.44
CA ILE A 216 -9.59 10.05 18.30
C ILE A 216 -10.78 10.62 17.54
N ARG A 217 -10.62 10.76 16.21
CA ARG A 217 -11.69 11.21 15.31
C ARG A 217 -11.82 10.31 14.09
N PRO A 218 -13.03 10.17 13.54
CA PRO A 218 -13.23 9.45 12.27
C PRO A 218 -12.54 10.19 11.13
N THR A 219 -12.01 9.44 10.16
CA THR A 219 -11.53 9.99 8.90
C THR A 219 -12.65 9.93 7.86
N GLY A 220 -12.55 10.73 6.80
CA GLY A 220 -13.43 10.62 5.64
C GLY A 220 -13.21 9.36 4.79
N TYR A 221 -12.32 8.43 5.21
CA TYR A 221 -11.87 7.25 4.45
C TYR A 221 -11.98 5.95 5.27
N ASP A 222 -13.07 5.75 5.99
CA ASP A 222 -13.32 4.53 6.79
C ASP A 222 -12.17 4.19 7.76
N GLY A 223 -11.70 5.17 8.50
CA GLY A 223 -10.64 5.00 9.47
C GLY A 223 -10.79 5.96 10.64
N GLN A 224 -9.81 5.92 11.52
CA GLN A 224 -9.68 6.85 12.63
C GLN A 224 -8.29 7.45 12.61
N TRP A 225 -8.17 8.71 12.96
CA TRP A 225 -6.92 9.36 13.28
C TRP A 225 -6.91 9.83 14.73
N GLN A 226 -5.73 10.10 15.21
CA GLN A 226 -5.53 10.66 16.54
C GLN A 226 -4.82 11.99 16.39
N GLU A 227 -5.35 13.04 16.98
CA GLU A 227 -4.88 14.41 16.80
C GLU A 227 -4.75 15.17 18.12
N LEU A 228 -3.88 16.17 18.10
CA LEU A 228 -3.83 17.23 19.12
C LEU A 228 -4.25 18.56 18.49
N ILE A 229 -4.95 19.37 19.27
CA ILE A 229 -5.37 20.72 18.86
C ILE A 229 -4.57 21.75 19.65
N ASP A 230 -4.19 22.85 18.98
CA ASP A 230 -3.40 23.95 19.56
C ASP A 230 -2.06 23.47 20.13
N LEU A 231 -1.27 22.79 19.31
CA LEU A 231 0.07 22.36 19.66
C LEU A 231 1.09 23.47 19.35
N MET A 232 1.87 23.88 20.36
CA MET A 232 3.08 24.67 20.21
C MET A 232 4.30 23.75 20.37
N ALA A 233 5.14 23.67 19.36
CA ALA A 233 6.43 22.99 19.42
C ALA A 233 7.57 24.02 19.48
N VAL A 234 8.49 23.85 20.44
CA VAL A 234 9.65 24.71 20.62
C VAL A 234 10.92 23.87 20.50
N VAL A 235 11.79 24.23 19.56
CA VAL A 235 13.13 23.65 19.39
C VAL A 235 14.14 24.69 19.87
N THR A 236 15.06 24.30 20.77
CA THR A 236 15.93 25.27 21.47
C THR A 236 17.38 25.27 20.98
N ASP A 237 17.91 24.18 20.51
CA ASP A 237 19.34 23.97 20.26
C ASP A 237 19.66 23.41 18.86
N GLU A 238 18.74 23.49 17.91
CA GLU A 238 18.97 23.00 16.55
C GLU A 238 19.85 24.00 15.79
N PRO A 239 21.01 23.61 15.25
CA PRO A 239 21.78 24.45 14.36
C PRO A 239 21.01 24.72 13.05
N ALA A 240 21.15 25.91 12.49
CA ALA A 240 20.42 26.31 11.28
C ALA A 240 20.79 25.48 10.04
N ASP A 241 21.99 24.89 10.03
CA ASP A 241 22.51 24.02 8.97
C ASP A 241 22.42 22.53 9.30
N PHE A 242 21.67 22.19 10.34
CA PHE A 242 21.49 20.81 10.78
C PHE A 242 20.74 19.99 9.71
N TYR A 243 21.19 18.77 9.50
CA TYR A 243 20.39 17.75 8.84
C TYR A 243 20.47 16.43 9.60
N PHE A 244 19.44 15.62 9.43
CA PHE A 244 19.22 14.46 10.27
C PHE A 244 20.37 13.48 10.17
N PRO A 245 21.00 13.11 11.32
CA PRO A 245 21.96 12.01 11.35
C PRO A 245 21.22 10.67 11.12
N GLU A 246 21.93 9.72 10.62
CA GLU A 246 21.41 8.36 10.57
C GLU A 246 21.27 7.72 11.98
N PRO A 247 20.23 6.87 12.19
CA PRO A 247 19.17 6.49 11.27
C PRO A 247 18.07 7.56 11.15
N ASN A 248 17.73 7.92 9.92
CA ASN A 248 16.61 8.83 9.67
C ASN A 248 15.28 8.12 9.85
N TYR A 249 14.39 8.69 10.65
CA TYR A 249 13.00 8.25 10.76
C TYR A 249 12.13 8.73 9.57
N LEU A 250 12.62 9.70 8.84
CA LEU A 250 11.98 10.25 7.65
C LEU A 250 13.02 10.36 6.53
N PRO A 251 12.73 9.89 5.32
CA PRO A 251 13.56 10.13 4.16
C PRO A 251 13.46 11.60 3.79
N CYS A 252 14.44 12.39 4.20
CA CYS A 252 14.58 13.78 3.80
C CYS A 252 15.76 13.88 2.84
N ASP A 253 15.48 14.26 1.59
CA ASP A 253 16.54 14.65 0.67
C ASP A 253 17.13 16.01 1.08
N ARG A 254 18.44 16.12 1.03
CA ARG A 254 19.09 17.42 0.95
C ARG A 254 18.73 18.04 -0.39
N THR A 255 17.91 19.06 -0.40
CA THR A 255 17.76 19.97 -1.54
C THR A 255 18.68 21.16 -1.38
#